data_0b594cc32e5df38574d7d3f105ca3374
#
_entry.id   0b594cc32e5df38574d7d3f105ca3374
#
_cell.length_a   1.000
_cell.length_b   1.000
_cell.length_c   1.000
_cell.angle_alpha   90.00
_cell.angle_beta   90.00
_cell.angle_gamma   90.00
#
_symmetry.space_group_name_H-M   'P 1'
#
loop_
_entity.id
_entity.type
_entity.pdbx_description
1 polymer ?
#
loop_
_entity_poly.entity_id
_entity_poly.type
_entity_poly.pdbx_seq_one_letter_code
_entity_poly.pdbx_strand_id
1 'polypeptide(L)'
;GKRMKNFEQWNGFKGNRWKEKIDVRNFIGMNYTPYEGDASFLEGPTEATNKLWGKLQALQKEERAKGGVLDMETEVVTSLTAYGPGYIDEETKDLEKVVGLQTDKPLKRAFMPYGGIKMAEQACETYGYKVSDKIKDVFHNYEFKTHNQGVFDIYTPEMKVARHNKILTGLPDTYGRGRIVGDYRRVALYGIDALIEGKQKDFAACDRQGMRRYDFQLREEIADQIRALKGMKVMAESYGYDISKPAKDAREAFQWLYFGYLAAIKTQNGAAMSVGRISTFLDIYIERDLQNGTLTEKEAQELVDHMVMKFRMVKFARIPS
;
A
#
# COMPACT_ATOMS: atom_id res chain seq x y z
N GLY A 1 -28.96 -12.10 13.23
CA GLY A 1 -29.22 -10.88 13.97
C GLY A 1 -28.68 -9.67 13.28
N LYS A 2 -29.36 -8.56 13.32
CA LYS A 2 -28.86 -7.33 12.71
C LYS A 2 -27.78 -6.72 13.60
N ARG A 3 -26.61 -6.43 13.06
CA ARG A 3 -25.51 -5.72 13.72
C ARG A 3 -25.94 -4.38 14.36
N MET A 4 -26.99 -3.76 13.83
CA MET A 4 -27.45 -2.43 14.19
C MET A 4 -28.39 -2.34 15.41
N LYS A 5 -28.65 -3.42 16.11
CA LYS A 5 -29.74 -3.40 17.13
C LYS A 5 -29.56 -2.44 18.30
N ASN A 6 -28.37 -1.91 18.55
CA ASN A 6 -28.06 -1.12 19.75
C ASN A 6 -27.17 0.11 19.52
N PHE A 7 -27.10 0.65 18.30
CA PHE A 7 -26.28 1.84 18.07
C PHE A 7 -27.05 3.13 18.37
N GLU A 8 -26.38 4.03 19.07
CA GLU A 8 -26.84 5.40 19.19
C GLU A 8 -26.88 6.07 17.80
N GLN A 9 -27.79 7.03 17.65
CA GLN A 9 -27.82 7.83 16.43
C GLN A 9 -26.46 8.50 16.21
N TRP A 10 -25.95 8.41 14.99
CA TRP A 10 -24.68 9.04 14.65
C TRP A 10 -24.83 10.57 14.57
N ASN A 11 -24.01 11.27 15.37
CA ASN A 11 -24.00 12.74 15.48
C ASN A 11 -22.66 13.37 15.04
N GLY A 12 -21.88 12.67 14.24
CA GLY A 12 -20.55 13.09 13.82
C GLY A 12 -19.45 12.34 14.56
N PHE A 13 -18.25 12.44 14.06
CA PHE A 13 -17.08 11.84 14.71
C PHE A 13 -16.73 12.63 15.97
N LYS A 14 -16.47 11.89 17.05
CA LYS A 14 -16.10 12.43 18.37
C LYS A 14 -14.58 12.63 18.45
N GLY A 15 -14.18 13.57 19.33
CA GLY A 15 -12.79 13.88 19.60
C GLY A 15 -12.30 15.14 18.87
N ASN A 16 -11.33 15.82 19.47
CA ASN A 16 -10.76 17.05 18.94
C ASN A 16 -9.29 16.92 18.57
N ARG A 17 -8.55 16.10 19.31
CA ARG A 17 -7.12 15.96 19.12
C ARG A 17 -6.75 15.49 17.72
N TRP A 18 -7.48 14.53 17.16
CA TRP A 18 -7.25 14.05 15.80
C TRP A 18 -7.61 15.08 14.72
N LYS A 19 -8.44 16.07 15.05
CA LYS A 19 -8.79 17.19 14.16
C LYS A 19 -7.70 18.26 14.13
N GLU A 20 -7.01 18.46 15.24
CA GLU A 20 -5.99 19.49 15.42
C GLU A 20 -4.63 19.06 14.91
N LYS A 21 -4.35 17.77 15.00
CA LYS A 21 -3.10 17.16 14.53
C LYS A 21 -3.33 15.73 14.07
N ILE A 22 -2.40 15.16 13.34
CA ILE A 22 -2.47 13.78 12.88
C ILE A 22 -2.39 12.83 14.08
N ASP A 23 -3.52 12.25 14.46
CA ASP A 23 -3.65 11.34 15.60
C ASP A 23 -4.76 10.30 15.37
N VAL A 24 -4.46 9.30 14.56
CA VAL A 24 -5.39 8.21 14.23
C VAL A 24 -5.79 7.43 15.49
N ARG A 25 -4.86 7.29 16.44
CA ARG A 25 -5.13 6.57 17.69
C ARG A 25 -6.23 7.27 18.50
N ASN A 26 -6.20 8.59 18.59
CA ASN A 26 -7.25 9.35 19.25
C ASN A 26 -8.59 9.19 18.53
N PHE A 27 -8.60 9.27 17.19
CA PHE A 27 -9.80 9.05 16.39
C PHE A 27 -10.46 7.69 16.70
N ILE A 28 -9.66 6.61 16.67
CA ILE A 28 -10.16 5.26 16.97
C ILE A 28 -10.66 5.16 18.40
N GLY A 29 -9.89 5.65 19.37
CA GLY A 29 -10.26 5.60 20.78
C GLY A 29 -11.58 6.32 21.10
N MET A 30 -11.87 7.40 20.39
CA MET A 30 -13.10 8.18 20.56
C MET A 30 -14.31 7.64 19.82
N ASN A 31 -14.10 6.88 18.73
CA ASN A 31 -15.19 6.54 17.80
C ASN A 31 -15.44 5.04 17.63
N TYR A 32 -14.50 4.18 17.99
CA TYR A 32 -14.66 2.75 17.83
C TYR A 32 -15.56 2.18 18.93
N THR A 33 -16.57 1.42 18.52
CA THR A 33 -17.42 0.63 19.42
C THR A 33 -17.21 -0.84 19.14
N PRO A 34 -16.73 -1.64 20.11
CA PRO A 34 -16.57 -3.08 19.94
C PRO A 34 -17.90 -3.76 19.60
N TYR A 35 -17.85 -4.69 18.66
CA TYR A 35 -19.00 -5.55 18.37
C TYR A 35 -19.00 -6.74 19.33
N GLU A 36 -20.08 -6.90 20.07
CA GLU A 36 -20.24 -7.94 21.11
C GLU A 36 -21.09 -9.14 20.64
N GLY A 37 -21.56 -9.11 19.40
CA GLY A 37 -22.35 -10.20 18.82
C GLY A 37 -21.49 -11.30 18.21
N ASP A 38 -22.14 -12.15 17.44
CA ASP A 38 -21.54 -13.23 16.67
C ASP A 38 -21.53 -12.93 15.16
N ALA A 39 -21.14 -13.90 14.36
CA ALA A 39 -21.06 -13.79 12.92
C ALA A 39 -22.39 -14.05 12.18
N SER A 40 -23.51 -14.18 12.90
CA SER A 40 -24.80 -14.53 12.28
C SER A 40 -25.37 -13.46 11.34
N PHE A 41 -24.83 -12.24 11.39
CA PHE A 41 -25.18 -11.17 10.47
C PHE A 41 -24.56 -11.32 9.07
N LEU A 42 -23.57 -12.19 8.89
CA LEU A 42 -22.90 -12.40 7.61
C LEU A 42 -23.84 -13.14 6.64
N GLU A 43 -23.99 -12.60 5.45
CA GLU A 43 -24.85 -13.17 4.41
C GLU A 43 -24.06 -13.98 3.35
N GLY A 44 -22.74 -14.03 3.49
CA GLY A 44 -21.84 -14.64 2.52
C GLY A 44 -21.42 -13.68 1.40
N PRO A 45 -20.57 -14.15 0.48
CA PRO A 45 -20.05 -13.33 -0.60
C PRO A 45 -21.14 -12.93 -1.59
N THR A 46 -21.01 -11.74 -2.18
CA THR A 46 -21.88 -11.29 -3.25
C THR A 46 -21.57 -12.02 -4.56
N GLU A 47 -22.48 -11.93 -5.52
CA GLU A 47 -22.25 -12.46 -6.87
C GLU A 47 -21.03 -11.82 -7.54
N ALA A 48 -20.85 -10.50 -7.37
CA ALA A 48 -19.68 -9.78 -7.87
C ALA A 48 -18.38 -10.34 -7.24
N THR A 49 -18.37 -10.57 -5.95
CA THR A 49 -17.22 -11.19 -5.24
C THR A 49 -16.91 -12.57 -5.80
N ASN A 50 -17.92 -13.43 -5.96
CA ASN A 50 -17.73 -14.77 -6.51
C ASN A 50 -17.19 -14.74 -7.93
N LYS A 51 -17.66 -13.84 -8.77
CA LYS A 51 -17.22 -13.69 -10.16
C LYS A 51 -15.75 -13.26 -10.23
N LEU A 52 -15.36 -12.25 -9.45
CA LEU A 52 -13.98 -11.77 -9.39
C LEU A 52 -13.05 -12.81 -8.78
N TRP A 53 -13.49 -13.51 -7.74
CA TRP A 53 -12.73 -14.60 -7.13
C TRP A 53 -12.46 -15.73 -8.12
N GLY A 54 -13.45 -16.13 -8.91
CA GLY A 54 -13.28 -17.13 -9.96
C GLY A 54 -12.24 -16.72 -11.00
N LYS A 55 -12.26 -15.45 -11.43
CA LYS A 55 -11.24 -14.91 -12.35
C LYS A 55 -9.84 -14.93 -11.72
N LEU A 56 -9.73 -14.52 -10.46
CA LEU A 56 -8.45 -14.55 -9.74
C LEU A 56 -7.92 -15.98 -9.61
N GLN A 57 -8.76 -16.95 -9.27
CA GLN A 57 -8.35 -18.34 -9.17
C GLN A 57 -7.85 -18.89 -10.52
N ALA A 58 -8.49 -18.54 -11.63
CA ALA A 58 -8.07 -18.93 -12.96
C ALA A 58 -6.67 -18.34 -13.29
N LEU A 59 -6.45 -17.07 -12.98
CA LEU A 59 -5.16 -16.41 -13.17
C LEU A 59 -4.07 -17.04 -12.30
N GLN A 60 -4.35 -17.38 -11.06
CA GLN A 60 -3.40 -18.06 -10.17
C GLN A 60 -3.06 -19.48 -10.63
N LYS A 61 -4.04 -20.19 -11.22
CA LYS A 61 -3.80 -21.50 -11.83
C LYS A 61 -2.85 -21.37 -13.03
N GLU A 62 -3.07 -20.37 -13.87
CA GLU A 62 -2.20 -20.08 -15.01
C GLU A 62 -0.80 -19.67 -14.54
N GLU A 63 -0.69 -18.84 -13.53
CA GLU A 63 0.60 -18.45 -12.91
C GLU A 63 1.38 -19.68 -12.45
N ARG A 64 0.72 -20.60 -11.76
CA ARG A 64 1.37 -21.87 -11.33
C ARG A 64 1.81 -22.71 -12.50
N ALA A 65 0.99 -22.81 -13.54
CA ALA A 65 1.33 -23.60 -14.76
C ALA A 65 2.54 -23.00 -15.49
N LYS A 66 2.78 -21.71 -15.37
CA LYS A 66 3.97 -21.02 -15.93
C LYS A 66 5.18 -21.00 -14.98
N GLY A 67 5.18 -21.78 -13.92
CA GLY A 67 6.32 -21.88 -12.99
C GLY A 67 6.35 -20.83 -11.90
N GLY A 68 5.24 -20.12 -11.65
CA GLY A 68 5.08 -19.19 -10.52
C GLY A 68 5.10 -17.71 -10.89
N VAL A 69 5.31 -17.36 -12.15
CA VAL A 69 5.20 -15.99 -12.65
C VAL A 69 4.35 -15.95 -13.90
N LEU A 70 3.25 -15.23 -13.86
CA LEU A 70 2.34 -15.09 -14.98
C LEU A 70 2.89 -14.12 -16.01
N ASP A 71 3.36 -12.96 -15.57
CA ASP A 71 3.88 -11.89 -16.42
C ASP A 71 4.78 -10.95 -15.60
N MET A 72 5.65 -10.20 -16.27
CA MET A 72 6.56 -9.24 -15.66
C MET A 72 6.54 -7.93 -16.43
N GLU A 73 6.58 -6.81 -15.71
CA GLU A 73 6.80 -5.50 -16.29
C GLU A 73 8.29 -5.26 -16.48
N THR A 74 8.73 -5.12 -17.72
CA THR A 74 10.16 -4.95 -18.06
C THR A 74 10.49 -3.58 -18.65
N GLU A 75 9.49 -2.72 -18.87
CA GLU A 75 9.64 -1.45 -19.60
C GLU A 75 9.43 -0.21 -18.74
N VAL A 76 8.62 -0.29 -17.69
CA VAL A 76 8.23 0.87 -16.87
C VAL A 76 8.95 0.89 -15.54
N VAL A 77 9.67 1.96 -15.29
CA VAL A 77 10.28 2.29 -14.01
C VAL A 77 9.57 3.51 -13.44
N THR A 78 8.50 3.31 -12.69
CA THR A 78 7.93 4.36 -11.86
C THR A 78 8.39 4.17 -10.44
N SER A 79 8.94 5.22 -9.85
CA SER A 79 9.66 5.10 -8.58
C SER A 79 8.76 4.89 -7.37
N LEU A 80 7.55 5.37 -7.36
CA LEU A 80 6.84 5.54 -6.10
C LEU A 80 5.42 5.00 -6.04
N THR A 81 4.74 4.81 -7.17
CA THR A 81 3.34 4.39 -7.18
C THR A 81 3.09 3.29 -8.20
N ALA A 82 2.04 2.53 -7.99
CA ALA A 82 1.46 1.74 -9.05
C ALA A 82 1.03 2.67 -10.19
N TYR A 83 1.25 2.28 -11.41
CA TYR A 83 0.71 3.02 -12.53
C TYR A 83 -0.59 2.36 -12.97
N GLY A 84 -1.58 3.16 -13.07
CA GLY A 84 -2.90 2.72 -13.48
C GLY A 84 -3.27 3.25 -14.87
N PRO A 85 -4.53 2.96 -15.29
CA PRO A 85 -5.44 2.07 -14.59
C PRO A 85 -5.15 0.59 -14.88
N GLY A 86 -5.30 -0.25 -13.86
CA GLY A 86 -5.23 -1.70 -13.97
C GLY A 86 -6.39 -2.37 -13.23
N TYR A 87 -7.05 -3.33 -13.87
CA TYR A 87 -8.20 -4.05 -13.35
C TYR A 87 -7.98 -5.57 -13.43
N ILE A 88 -8.69 -6.32 -12.62
CA ILE A 88 -8.66 -7.80 -12.67
C ILE A 88 -9.04 -8.27 -14.08
N ASP A 89 -10.08 -7.67 -14.66
CA ASP A 89 -10.54 -7.90 -16.02
C ASP A 89 -11.28 -6.65 -16.51
N GLU A 90 -10.95 -6.14 -17.67
CA GLU A 90 -11.60 -4.97 -18.27
C GLU A 90 -13.11 -5.13 -18.44
N GLU A 91 -13.56 -6.35 -18.78
CA GLU A 91 -14.99 -6.62 -18.97
C GLU A 91 -15.80 -6.55 -17.67
N THR A 92 -15.15 -6.76 -16.52
CA THR A 92 -15.80 -6.81 -15.20
C THR A 92 -15.29 -5.73 -14.25
N LYS A 93 -14.59 -4.73 -14.76
CA LYS A 93 -14.04 -3.65 -13.92
C LYS A 93 -15.07 -2.94 -13.05
N ASP A 94 -16.31 -2.81 -13.55
CA ASP A 94 -17.38 -2.15 -12.80
C ASP A 94 -17.87 -2.97 -11.59
N LEU A 95 -17.50 -4.24 -11.49
CA LEU A 95 -17.77 -5.09 -10.33
C LEU A 95 -16.75 -4.88 -9.21
N GLU A 96 -15.59 -4.31 -9.50
CA GLU A 96 -14.54 -4.10 -8.53
C GLU A 96 -14.88 -2.93 -7.61
N LYS A 97 -15.14 -3.22 -6.34
CA LYS A 97 -15.47 -2.20 -5.32
C LYS A 97 -14.24 -1.56 -4.70
N VAL A 98 -13.09 -2.22 -4.80
CA VAL A 98 -11.78 -1.68 -4.49
C VAL A 98 -10.92 -1.86 -5.73
N VAL A 99 -10.45 -0.77 -6.31
CA VAL A 99 -9.68 -0.77 -7.55
C VAL A 99 -8.21 -0.49 -7.30
N GLY A 100 -7.37 -0.91 -8.23
CA GLY A 100 -5.95 -0.64 -8.22
C GLY A 100 -5.11 -1.91 -8.24
N LEU A 101 -4.06 -1.90 -9.04
CA LEU A 101 -3.04 -2.95 -9.14
C LEU A 101 -1.65 -2.32 -9.11
N GLN A 102 -0.65 -3.14 -8.84
CA GLN A 102 0.75 -2.71 -8.89
C GLN A 102 1.25 -2.40 -10.31
N THR A 103 0.57 -2.93 -11.33
CA THR A 103 0.83 -2.71 -12.76
C THR A 103 -0.49 -2.52 -13.50
N ASP A 104 -0.46 -2.50 -14.80
CA ASP A 104 -1.64 -2.40 -15.67
C ASP A 104 -2.46 -3.70 -15.77
N LYS A 105 -1.90 -4.83 -15.30
CA LYS A 105 -2.56 -6.15 -15.38
C LYS A 105 -2.44 -6.93 -14.06
N PRO A 106 -3.41 -7.81 -13.78
CA PRO A 106 -3.37 -8.64 -12.60
C PRO A 106 -2.21 -9.65 -12.67
N LEU A 107 -1.55 -9.85 -11.53
CA LEU A 107 -0.39 -10.75 -11.38
C LEU A 107 0.79 -10.47 -12.33
N LYS A 108 0.78 -9.35 -13.02
CA LYS A 108 1.96 -8.85 -13.73
C LYS A 108 2.88 -8.18 -12.71
N ARG A 109 4.03 -8.78 -12.48
CA ARG A 109 4.95 -8.36 -11.42
C ARG A 109 5.76 -7.15 -11.84
N ALA A 110 5.86 -6.19 -10.93
CA ALA A 110 6.68 -4.99 -11.11
C ALA A 110 8.08 -5.20 -10.52
N PHE A 111 9.06 -4.51 -11.09
CA PHE A 111 10.36 -4.33 -10.45
C PHE A 111 10.32 -3.15 -9.49
N MET A 112 11.09 -3.28 -8.42
CA MET A 112 11.22 -2.22 -7.44
C MET A 112 12.48 -1.42 -7.72
N PRO A 113 12.36 -0.09 -7.80
CA PRO A 113 13.52 0.77 -8.03
C PRO A 113 14.62 0.58 -6.98
N TYR A 114 14.23 0.29 -5.75
CA TYR A 114 15.14 0.10 -4.63
C TYR A 114 15.61 -1.35 -4.43
N GLY A 115 15.12 -2.29 -5.23
CA GLY A 115 15.54 -3.70 -5.19
C GLY A 115 16.91 -3.97 -5.80
N GLY A 116 17.40 -3.02 -6.58
CA GLY A 116 18.65 -3.12 -7.31
C GLY A 116 18.54 -3.84 -8.64
N ILE A 117 19.40 -3.44 -9.57
CA ILE A 117 19.39 -4.00 -10.94
C ILE A 117 19.73 -5.49 -10.97
N LYS A 118 20.62 -5.96 -10.10
CA LYS A 118 20.99 -7.38 -10.06
C LYS A 118 19.81 -8.29 -9.75
N MET A 119 18.95 -7.89 -8.83
CA MET A 119 17.74 -8.65 -8.49
C MET A 119 16.76 -8.67 -9.68
N ALA A 120 16.60 -7.54 -10.38
CA ALA A 120 15.77 -7.46 -11.56
C ALA A 120 16.31 -8.37 -12.70
N GLU A 121 17.61 -8.34 -12.94
CA GLU A 121 18.26 -9.21 -13.96
C GLU A 121 18.11 -10.69 -13.62
N GLN A 122 18.37 -11.08 -12.38
CA GLN A 122 18.23 -12.47 -11.93
C GLN A 122 16.79 -12.97 -12.00
N ALA A 123 15.82 -12.14 -11.60
CA ALA A 123 14.41 -12.50 -11.71
C ALA A 123 14.00 -12.66 -13.18
N CYS A 124 14.39 -11.74 -14.05
CA CYS A 124 14.13 -11.85 -15.48
C CYS A 124 14.75 -13.11 -16.10
N GLU A 125 16.03 -13.36 -15.85
CA GLU A 125 16.73 -14.55 -16.36
C GLU A 125 16.03 -15.84 -15.95
N THR A 126 15.65 -15.94 -14.67
CA THR A 126 14.97 -17.13 -14.13
C THR A 126 13.65 -17.42 -14.82
N TYR A 127 12.88 -16.40 -15.14
CA TYR A 127 11.53 -16.54 -15.72
C TYR A 127 11.47 -16.31 -17.23
N GLY A 128 12.63 -16.19 -17.90
CA GLY A 128 12.70 -16.05 -19.35
C GLY A 128 12.37 -14.64 -19.87
N TYR A 129 12.52 -13.62 -19.06
CA TYR A 129 12.36 -12.22 -19.43
C TYR A 129 13.71 -11.52 -19.54
N LYS A 130 13.74 -10.39 -20.22
CA LYS A 130 14.91 -9.53 -20.32
C LYS A 130 14.59 -8.14 -19.77
N VAL A 131 15.44 -7.63 -18.90
CA VAL A 131 15.33 -6.25 -18.42
C VAL A 131 15.60 -5.31 -19.60
N SER A 132 14.72 -4.30 -19.79
CA SER A 132 14.93 -3.33 -20.87
C SER A 132 16.15 -2.45 -20.62
N ASP A 133 16.74 -1.95 -21.68
CA ASP A 133 17.87 -1.00 -21.60
C ASP A 133 17.45 0.28 -20.86
N LYS A 134 16.20 0.71 -21.02
CA LYS A 134 15.61 1.85 -20.30
C LYS A 134 15.68 1.69 -18.78
N ILE A 135 15.35 0.51 -18.26
CA ILE A 135 15.45 0.19 -16.84
C ILE A 135 16.92 0.19 -16.39
N LYS A 136 17.80 -0.44 -17.16
CA LYS A 136 19.25 -0.46 -16.88
C LYS A 136 19.83 0.94 -16.82
N ASP A 137 19.45 1.82 -17.73
CA ASP A 137 19.91 3.21 -17.78
C ASP A 137 19.46 4.00 -16.56
N VAL A 138 18.22 3.81 -16.10
CA VAL A 138 17.72 4.45 -14.88
C VAL A 138 18.53 4.02 -13.66
N PHE A 139 18.78 2.73 -13.48
CA PHE A 139 19.58 2.25 -12.36
C PHE A 139 21.04 2.68 -12.43
N HIS A 140 21.61 2.77 -13.63
CA HIS A 140 22.98 3.20 -13.83
C HIS A 140 23.16 4.71 -13.58
N ASN A 141 22.22 5.52 -14.05
CA ASN A 141 22.32 6.98 -13.96
C ASN A 141 21.97 7.54 -12.58
N TYR A 142 21.17 6.83 -11.77
CA TYR A 142 20.69 7.32 -10.48
C TYR A 142 21.32 6.66 -9.27
N GLU A 143 22.26 5.73 -9.42
CA GLU A 143 22.99 5.05 -8.33
C GLU A 143 22.11 4.65 -7.14
N PHE A 144 21.03 3.93 -7.40
CA PHE A 144 20.12 3.48 -6.32
C PHE A 144 20.83 2.45 -5.44
N LYS A 145 21.07 2.83 -4.17
CA LYS A 145 21.46 1.87 -3.13
C LYS A 145 20.24 1.28 -2.48
N THR A 146 20.18 -0.04 -2.37
CA THR A 146 19.23 -0.71 -1.49
C THR A 146 19.64 -0.46 -0.03
N HIS A 147 18.70 -0.61 0.89
CA HIS A 147 19.03 -0.57 2.32
C HIS A 147 20.05 -1.65 2.68
N ASN A 148 19.88 -2.86 2.18
CA ASN A 148 20.82 -3.96 2.40
C ASN A 148 22.21 -3.58 1.90
N GLN A 149 22.31 -2.99 0.73
CA GLN A 149 23.59 -2.51 0.21
C GLN A 149 24.19 -1.44 1.13
N GLY A 150 23.41 -0.48 1.60
CA GLY A 150 23.86 0.56 2.52
C GLY A 150 24.36 -0.01 3.85
N VAL A 151 23.68 -1.01 4.41
CA VAL A 151 24.12 -1.70 5.62
C VAL A 151 25.39 -2.52 5.37
N PHE A 152 25.47 -3.26 4.26
CA PHE A 152 26.67 -4.05 3.93
C PHE A 152 27.89 -3.18 3.64
N ASP A 153 27.71 -1.97 3.12
CA ASP A 153 28.79 -1.03 2.86
C ASP A 153 29.50 -0.56 4.15
N ILE A 154 28.78 -0.56 5.29
CA ILE A 154 29.35 -0.22 6.59
C ILE A 154 29.91 -1.43 7.35
N TYR A 155 29.71 -2.65 6.85
CA TYR A 155 30.28 -3.84 7.45
C TYR A 155 31.78 -3.90 7.20
N THR A 156 32.54 -4.21 8.24
CA THR A 156 33.95 -4.52 8.08
C THR A 156 34.14 -5.85 7.32
N PRO A 157 35.30 -6.11 6.73
CA PRO A 157 35.59 -7.41 6.11
C PRO A 157 35.36 -8.57 7.07
N GLU A 158 35.73 -8.43 8.34
CA GLU A 158 35.55 -9.43 9.38
C GLU A 158 34.08 -9.69 9.66
N MET A 159 33.23 -8.65 9.71
CA MET A 159 31.79 -8.79 9.87
C MET A 159 31.16 -9.53 8.69
N LYS A 160 31.61 -9.29 7.46
CA LYS A 160 31.11 -9.99 6.27
C LYS A 160 31.49 -11.48 6.32
N VAL A 161 32.71 -11.81 6.72
CA VAL A 161 33.15 -13.21 6.92
C VAL A 161 32.35 -13.88 8.03
N ALA A 162 32.18 -13.23 9.18
CA ALA A 162 31.40 -13.75 10.30
C ALA A 162 29.95 -14.06 9.89
N ARG A 163 29.34 -13.23 9.07
CA ARG A 163 28.02 -13.48 8.53
C ARG A 163 27.98 -14.65 7.56
N HIS A 164 28.93 -14.72 6.64
CA HIS A 164 29.03 -15.85 5.69
C HIS A 164 29.14 -17.18 6.43
N ASN A 165 29.90 -17.23 7.49
CA ASN A 165 30.10 -18.42 8.33
C ASN A 165 28.98 -18.62 9.38
N LYS A 166 27.88 -17.88 9.29
CA LYS A 166 26.72 -17.94 10.22
C LYS A 166 27.06 -17.65 11.69
N ILE A 167 28.18 -17.00 11.95
CA ILE A 167 28.57 -16.52 13.29
C ILE A 167 27.74 -15.29 13.65
N LEU A 168 27.50 -14.41 12.70
CA LEU A 168 26.52 -13.32 12.78
C LEU A 168 25.26 -13.76 12.04
N THR A 169 24.16 -13.88 12.77
CA THR A 169 22.84 -14.12 12.21
C THR A 169 22.04 -12.83 12.21
N GLY A 170 21.32 -12.61 11.15
CA GLY A 170 20.49 -11.43 10.96
C GLY A 170 20.69 -10.88 9.55
N LEU A 171 19.58 -10.69 8.85
CA LEU A 171 19.59 -9.91 7.64
C LEU A 171 19.56 -8.44 8.02
N PRO A 172 20.29 -7.57 7.33
CA PRO A 172 20.03 -6.15 7.41
C PRO A 172 18.55 -5.97 7.13
N ASP A 173 17.83 -5.56 8.15
CA ASP A 173 16.40 -5.55 8.09
C ASP A 173 15.92 -4.47 7.14
N THR A 174 15.10 -4.86 6.21
CA THR A 174 14.46 -3.99 5.26
C THR A 174 13.10 -3.49 5.75
N TYR A 175 12.68 -3.93 6.93
CA TYR A 175 11.44 -3.51 7.54
C TYR A 175 11.50 -2.03 7.95
N GLY A 176 10.42 -1.30 7.76
CA GLY A 176 10.34 0.09 8.16
C GLY A 176 10.75 1.11 7.10
N ARG A 177 10.93 0.71 5.86
CA ARG A 177 11.24 1.61 4.75
C ARG A 177 10.06 2.30 4.11
N GLY A 178 8.92 2.34 4.79
CA GLY A 178 7.80 3.14 4.33
C GLY A 178 8.23 4.59 4.16
N ARG A 179 8.58 4.96 2.94
CA ARG A 179 9.00 6.33 2.63
C ARG A 179 7.83 7.27 2.43
N ILE A 180 6.61 6.74 2.35
CA ILE A 180 5.44 7.52 2.00
C ILE A 180 4.53 7.70 3.20
N VAL A 181 3.87 6.66 3.60
CA VAL A 181 2.93 6.67 4.72
C VAL A 181 3.08 5.36 5.48
N GLY A 182 3.57 5.42 6.71
CA GLY A 182 3.67 4.25 7.58
C GLY A 182 2.32 3.78 8.11
N ASP A 183 1.31 4.64 8.06
CA ASP A 183 -0.05 4.38 8.50
C ASP A 183 -1.03 4.78 7.39
N TYR A 184 -1.56 3.79 6.67
CA TYR A 184 -2.47 4.00 5.53
C TYR A 184 -3.82 4.60 5.94
N ARG A 185 -4.20 4.47 7.21
CA ARG A 185 -5.42 5.06 7.77
C ARG A 185 -5.41 6.58 7.68
N ARG A 186 -4.22 7.19 7.71
CA ARG A 186 -4.06 8.65 7.56
C ARG A 186 -4.57 9.15 6.22
N VAL A 187 -4.40 8.39 5.16
CA VAL A 187 -4.91 8.75 3.83
C VAL A 187 -6.42 8.89 3.85
N ALA A 188 -7.11 7.95 4.46
CA ALA A 188 -8.58 7.98 4.57
C ALA A 188 -9.08 9.07 5.51
N LEU A 189 -8.44 9.23 6.67
CA LEU A 189 -8.92 10.17 7.69
C LEU A 189 -8.66 11.64 7.34
N TYR A 190 -7.52 11.94 6.73
CA TYR A 190 -7.07 13.31 6.49
C TYR A 190 -7.07 13.72 5.01
N GLY A 191 -6.91 12.76 4.09
CA GLY A 191 -6.65 13.04 2.68
C GLY A 191 -5.19 13.45 2.42
N ILE A 192 -4.80 13.38 1.15
CA ILE A 192 -3.40 13.60 0.75
C ILE A 192 -2.96 15.05 0.94
N ASP A 193 -3.84 16.03 0.69
CA ASP A 193 -3.45 17.45 0.80
C ASP A 193 -3.07 17.84 2.23
N ALA A 194 -3.79 17.32 3.24
CA ALA A 194 -3.43 17.53 4.64
C ALA A 194 -2.09 16.87 5.01
N LEU A 195 -1.80 15.70 4.45
CA LEU A 195 -0.53 15.00 4.65
C LEU A 195 0.64 15.74 3.99
N ILE A 196 0.43 16.29 2.80
CA ILE A 196 1.42 17.14 2.11
C ILE A 196 1.70 18.39 2.94
N GLU A 197 0.66 19.08 3.42
CA GLU A 197 0.80 20.26 4.27
C GLU A 197 1.62 19.97 5.53
N GLY A 198 1.35 18.83 6.19
CA GLY A 198 2.13 18.39 7.34
C GLY A 198 3.61 18.18 7.00
N LYS A 199 3.92 17.58 5.86
CA LYS A 199 5.29 17.37 5.38
C LYS A 199 5.98 18.70 4.98
N GLN A 200 5.24 19.64 4.42
CA GLN A 200 5.76 20.98 4.09
C GLN A 200 6.15 21.76 5.36
N LYS A 201 5.37 21.61 6.44
CA LYS A 201 5.71 22.19 7.75
C LYS A 201 6.97 21.55 8.32
N ASP A 202 7.12 20.22 8.21
CA ASP A 202 8.32 19.52 8.64
C ASP A 202 9.56 19.97 7.85
N PHE A 203 9.41 20.13 6.54
CA PHE A 203 10.47 20.63 5.66
C PHE A 203 10.92 22.05 6.07
N ALA A 204 9.97 22.95 6.30
CA ALA A 204 10.26 24.31 6.74
C ALA A 204 10.92 24.36 8.13
N ALA A 205 10.57 23.46 9.03
CA ALA A 205 11.22 23.33 10.35
C ALA A 205 12.70 22.93 10.24
N CYS A 206 13.06 22.10 9.24
CA CYS A 206 14.46 21.73 8.99
C CYS A 206 15.33 22.93 8.58
N ASP A 207 14.76 23.95 7.91
CA ASP A 207 15.47 25.16 7.49
C ASP A 207 15.90 26.05 8.67
N ARG A 208 15.21 25.97 9.79
CA ARG A 208 15.44 26.86 10.96
C ARG A 208 16.57 26.41 11.89
N GLN A 209 17.07 25.19 11.74
CA GLN A 209 18.02 24.58 12.67
C GLN A 209 19.48 24.61 12.22
N GLY A 210 19.78 25.21 11.07
CA GLY A 210 21.14 25.26 10.53
C GLY A 210 21.55 23.97 9.80
N MET A 211 22.37 24.13 8.76
CA MET A 211 22.66 23.08 7.78
C MET A 211 23.75 22.10 8.23
N ARG A 212 23.38 21.09 8.98
CA ARG A 212 24.23 19.91 9.20
C ARG A 212 23.99 18.91 8.07
N ARG A 213 24.96 18.03 7.79
CA ARG A 213 24.84 16.97 6.77
C ARG A 213 23.59 16.11 6.97
N TYR A 214 23.20 15.86 8.22
CA TYR A 214 21.99 15.14 8.58
C TYR A 214 20.72 15.89 8.14
N ASP A 215 20.71 17.20 8.26
CA ASP A 215 19.57 18.05 7.91
C ASP A 215 19.30 18.05 6.38
N PHE A 216 20.35 17.97 5.56
CA PHE A 216 20.21 17.81 4.11
C PHE A 216 19.54 16.50 3.72
N GLN A 217 19.98 15.38 4.31
CA GLN A 217 19.39 14.07 4.06
C GLN A 217 17.93 14.05 4.46
N LEU A 218 17.61 14.60 5.63
CA LEU A 218 16.23 14.68 6.12
C LEU A 218 15.34 15.54 5.19
N ARG A 219 15.88 16.66 4.70
CA ARG A 219 15.14 17.50 3.73
C ARG A 219 14.89 16.78 2.41
N GLU A 220 15.86 16.07 1.89
CA GLU A 220 15.70 15.25 0.68
C GLU A 220 14.65 14.16 0.88
N GLU A 221 14.66 13.47 2.01
CA GLU A 221 13.67 12.45 2.34
C GLU A 221 12.26 13.03 2.44
N ILE A 222 12.09 14.18 3.09
CA ILE A 222 10.80 14.87 3.17
C ILE A 222 10.33 15.32 1.78
N ALA A 223 11.23 15.87 0.97
CA ALA A 223 10.91 16.25 -0.41
C ALA A 223 10.47 15.04 -1.25
N ASP A 224 11.12 13.90 -1.09
CA ASP A 224 10.75 12.65 -1.75
C ASP A 224 9.38 12.14 -1.28
N GLN A 225 9.08 12.25 0.00
CA GLN A 225 7.77 11.91 0.56
C GLN A 225 6.67 12.80 -0.02
N ILE A 226 6.91 14.09 -0.17
CA ILE A 226 5.95 15.02 -0.79
C ILE A 226 5.72 14.66 -2.26
N ARG A 227 6.77 14.36 -3.02
CA ARG A 227 6.64 13.87 -4.41
C ARG A 227 5.84 12.59 -4.50
N ALA A 228 6.07 11.67 -3.57
CA ALA A 228 5.32 10.42 -3.50
C ALA A 228 3.83 10.64 -3.21
N LEU A 229 3.49 11.52 -2.28
CA LEU A 229 2.11 11.87 -1.97
C LEU A 229 1.41 12.51 -3.18
N LYS A 230 2.10 13.39 -3.91
CA LYS A 230 1.59 13.95 -5.17
C LYS A 230 1.39 12.88 -6.23
N GLY A 231 2.31 11.91 -6.33
CA GLY A 231 2.19 10.76 -7.22
C GLY A 231 0.99 9.88 -6.90
N MET A 232 0.66 9.71 -5.62
CA MET A 232 -0.55 9.00 -5.19
C MET A 232 -1.83 9.67 -5.69
N LYS A 233 -1.89 11.00 -5.69
CA LYS A 233 -3.04 11.73 -6.26
C LYS A 233 -3.20 11.45 -7.75
N VAL A 234 -2.11 11.47 -8.52
CA VAL A 234 -2.13 11.15 -9.96
C VAL A 234 -2.59 9.71 -10.19
N MET A 235 -2.08 8.75 -9.42
CA MET A 235 -2.53 7.36 -9.48
C MET A 235 -4.02 7.24 -9.22
N ALA A 236 -4.53 7.83 -8.15
CA ALA A 236 -5.95 7.79 -7.80
C ALA A 236 -6.84 8.42 -8.89
N GLU A 237 -6.41 9.53 -9.48
CA GLU A 237 -7.10 10.20 -10.58
C GLU A 237 -7.22 9.29 -11.81
N SER A 238 -6.22 8.46 -12.10
CA SER A 238 -6.28 7.49 -13.20
C SER A 238 -7.40 6.45 -13.03
N TYR A 239 -7.83 6.22 -11.80
CA TYR A 239 -8.98 5.38 -11.45
C TYR A 239 -10.27 6.17 -11.24
N GLY A 240 -10.26 7.49 -11.43
CA GLY A 240 -11.42 8.36 -11.27
C GLY A 240 -11.67 8.81 -9.82
N TYR A 241 -10.68 8.76 -8.94
CA TYR A 241 -10.80 9.16 -7.53
C TYR A 241 -9.96 10.38 -7.21
N ASP A 242 -10.51 11.26 -6.38
CA ASP A 242 -9.80 12.40 -5.79
C ASP A 242 -9.50 12.13 -4.31
N ILE A 243 -8.29 11.70 -4.01
CA ILE A 243 -7.84 11.42 -2.64
C ILE A 243 -7.23 12.64 -1.95
N SER A 244 -7.34 13.83 -2.52
CA SER A 244 -6.86 15.06 -1.89
C SER A 244 -7.58 15.37 -0.59
N LYS A 245 -8.85 14.95 -0.49
CA LYS A 245 -9.75 15.18 0.65
C LYS A 245 -9.94 13.93 1.51
N PRO A 246 -10.37 14.07 2.76
CA PRO A 246 -10.76 12.92 3.59
C PRO A 246 -11.83 12.06 2.91
N ALA A 247 -11.81 10.77 3.19
CA ALA A 247 -12.84 9.85 2.75
C ALA A 247 -14.20 10.25 3.35
N LYS A 248 -15.22 10.36 2.51
CA LYS A 248 -16.57 10.78 2.93
C LYS A 248 -17.41 9.64 3.51
N ASP A 249 -17.09 8.40 3.16
CA ASP A 249 -17.84 7.20 3.53
C ASP A 249 -16.93 5.97 3.59
N ALA A 250 -17.53 4.82 3.95
CA ALA A 250 -16.80 3.55 4.05
C ALA A 250 -16.19 3.13 2.71
N ARG A 251 -16.90 3.32 1.60
CA ARG A 251 -16.39 2.96 0.27
C ARG A 251 -15.11 3.71 -0.05
N GLU A 252 -15.10 5.01 0.18
CA GLU A 252 -13.92 5.84 0.00
C GLU A 252 -12.83 5.52 1.02
N ALA A 253 -13.18 5.25 2.28
CA ALA A 253 -12.19 4.90 3.30
C ALA A 253 -11.40 3.63 2.94
N PHE A 254 -12.07 2.59 2.47
CA PHE A 254 -11.42 1.37 1.95
C PHE A 254 -10.51 1.68 0.76
N GLN A 255 -10.99 2.46 -0.19
CA GLN A 255 -10.25 2.80 -1.40
C GLN A 255 -9.02 3.68 -1.11
N TRP A 256 -9.18 4.72 -0.29
CA TRP A 256 -8.07 5.60 0.12
C TRP A 256 -6.97 4.84 0.85
N LEU A 257 -7.37 4.01 1.80
CA LEU A 257 -6.45 3.16 2.56
C LEU A 257 -5.70 2.20 1.63
N TYR A 258 -6.40 1.59 0.69
CA TYR A 258 -5.79 0.68 -0.27
C TYR A 258 -4.82 1.40 -1.21
N PHE A 259 -5.11 2.60 -1.67
CA PHE A 259 -4.16 3.40 -2.43
C PHE A 259 -2.88 3.71 -1.63
N GLY A 260 -3.02 3.99 -0.35
CA GLY A 260 -1.87 4.13 0.56
C GLY A 260 -1.02 2.86 0.61
N TYR A 261 -1.65 1.72 0.72
CA TYR A 261 -0.99 0.42 0.67
C TYR A 261 -0.26 0.18 -0.66
N LEU A 262 -0.90 0.43 -1.78
CA LEU A 262 -0.29 0.28 -3.10
C LEU A 262 0.96 1.16 -3.28
N ALA A 263 0.88 2.40 -2.82
CA ALA A 263 2.01 3.31 -2.89
C ALA A 263 3.18 2.82 -2.03
N ALA A 264 2.90 2.35 -0.81
CA ALA A 264 3.92 1.89 0.11
C ALA A 264 4.57 0.56 -0.34
N ILE A 265 3.82 -0.35 -0.92
CA ILE A 265 4.33 -1.66 -1.30
C ILE A 265 5.44 -1.58 -2.35
N LYS A 266 5.40 -0.60 -3.24
CA LYS A 266 6.45 -0.34 -4.22
C LYS A 266 7.77 0.08 -3.60
N THR A 267 7.73 0.73 -2.46
CA THR A 267 8.93 1.24 -1.80
C THR A 267 9.54 0.24 -0.82
N GLN A 268 8.83 -0.82 -0.45
CA GLN A 268 9.21 -1.71 0.63
C GLN A 268 9.64 -3.12 0.21
N ASN A 269 9.87 -3.36 -1.05
CA ASN A 269 10.32 -4.66 -1.56
C ASN A 269 9.34 -5.85 -1.33
N GLY A 270 8.12 -5.58 -0.92
CA GLY A 270 7.07 -6.57 -0.79
C GLY A 270 7.34 -7.73 0.17
N ALA A 271 8.41 -7.62 0.99
CA ALA A 271 8.70 -8.61 2.02
C ALA A 271 7.82 -8.37 3.20
N ALA A 272 7.09 -8.91 3.85
CA ALA A 272 6.29 -8.70 5.07
C ALA A 272 5.81 -7.26 5.25
N MET A 273 4.62 -6.97 4.78
CA MET A 273 3.96 -5.69 5.04
C MET A 273 2.81 -5.88 6.02
N SER A 274 2.90 -5.19 7.15
CA SER A 274 1.78 -5.06 8.05
C SER A 274 0.85 -3.97 7.56
N VAL A 275 -0.43 -4.25 7.53
CA VAL A 275 -1.47 -3.23 7.28
C VAL A 275 -1.92 -2.54 8.58
N GLY A 276 -1.39 -2.96 9.72
CA GLY A 276 -1.78 -2.45 11.03
C GLY A 276 -3.21 -2.83 11.41
N ARG A 277 -3.76 -2.11 12.38
CA ARG A 277 -5.14 -2.32 12.85
C ARG A 277 -6.15 -1.57 11.97
N ILE A 278 -6.30 -1.98 10.74
CA ILE A 278 -7.23 -1.34 9.82
C ILE A 278 -8.69 -1.72 10.08
N SER A 279 -8.95 -2.87 10.68
CA SER A 279 -10.31 -3.35 10.94
C SER A 279 -11.08 -2.45 11.90
N THR A 280 -10.49 -2.05 13.02
CA THR A 280 -11.14 -1.13 13.97
C THR A 280 -11.38 0.24 13.37
N PHE A 281 -10.44 0.74 12.58
CA PHE A 281 -10.57 2.01 11.89
C PHE A 281 -11.70 1.99 10.84
N LEU A 282 -11.69 1.02 9.93
CA LEU A 282 -12.69 0.89 8.88
C LEU A 282 -14.09 0.58 9.42
N ASP A 283 -14.17 -0.14 10.53
CA ASP A 283 -15.43 -0.44 11.18
C ASP A 283 -16.19 0.83 11.64
N ILE A 284 -15.48 1.86 12.04
CA ILE A 284 -16.09 3.16 12.40
C ILE A 284 -16.87 3.73 11.20
N TYR A 285 -16.30 3.70 10.01
CA TYR A 285 -16.97 4.16 8.78
C TYR A 285 -18.12 3.24 8.39
N ILE A 286 -17.95 1.93 8.51
CA ILE A 286 -19.00 0.96 8.22
C ILE A 286 -20.20 1.17 9.13
N GLU A 287 -19.98 1.27 10.44
CA GLU A 287 -21.07 1.46 11.41
C GLU A 287 -21.83 2.76 11.15
N ARG A 288 -21.12 3.84 10.89
CA ARG A 288 -21.76 5.10 10.53
C ARG A 288 -22.65 4.96 9.30
N ASP A 289 -22.16 4.33 8.24
CA ASP A 289 -22.90 4.20 6.99
C ASP A 289 -24.07 3.23 7.13
N LEU A 290 -23.95 2.19 7.96
CA LEU A 290 -25.07 1.31 8.33
C LEU A 290 -26.14 2.08 9.06
N GLN A 291 -25.78 2.92 10.02
CA GLN A 291 -26.72 3.78 10.78
C GLN A 291 -27.42 4.77 9.86
N ASN A 292 -26.71 5.37 8.91
CA ASN A 292 -27.24 6.31 7.95
C ASN A 292 -28.06 5.65 6.82
N GLY A 293 -28.04 4.31 6.74
CA GLY A 293 -28.72 3.57 5.68
C GLY A 293 -28.06 3.68 4.31
N THR A 294 -26.82 4.17 4.23
CA THR A 294 -26.07 4.33 2.97
C THR A 294 -25.22 3.11 2.62
N LEU A 295 -25.12 2.14 3.51
CA LEU A 295 -24.43 0.88 3.34
C LEU A 295 -25.23 -0.26 3.98
N THR A 296 -25.25 -1.40 3.34
CA THR A 296 -25.81 -2.65 3.90
C THR A 296 -24.68 -3.53 4.46
N GLU A 297 -25.03 -4.49 5.33
CA GLU A 297 -24.07 -5.50 5.82
C GLU A 297 -23.44 -6.28 4.67
N LYS A 298 -24.22 -6.60 3.66
CA LYS A 298 -23.76 -7.30 2.46
C LYS A 298 -22.75 -6.48 1.67
N GLU A 299 -23.00 -5.20 1.49
CA GLU A 299 -22.07 -4.27 0.84
C GLU A 299 -20.80 -4.04 1.65
N ALA A 300 -20.90 -3.99 2.99
CA ALA A 300 -19.75 -3.91 3.87
C ALA A 300 -18.83 -5.14 3.73
N GLN A 301 -19.41 -6.34 3.72
CA GLN A 301 -18.68 -7.58 3.48
C GLN A 301 -18.02 -7.57 2.10
N GLU A 302 -18.71 -7.10 1.08
CA GLU A 302 -18.16 -7.00 -0.28
C GLU A 302 -16.91 -6.11 -0.33
N LEU A 303 -16.90 -4.98 0.36
CA LEU A 303 -15.71 -4.12 0.47
C LEU A 303 -14.53 -4.84 1.11
N VAL A 304 -14.76 -5.57 2.19
CA VAL A 304 -13.71 -6.36 2.87
C VAL A 304 -13.19 -7.46 1.93
N ASP A 305 -14.08 -8.21 1.31
CA ASP A 305 -13.73 -9.30 0.40
C ASP A 305 -12.89 -8.81 -0.78
N HIS A 306 -13.28 -7.68 -1.38
CA HIS A 306 -12.55 -7.09 -2.52
C HIS A 306 -11.17 -6.56 -2.12
N MET A 307 -11.04 -5.93 -0.95
CA MET A 307 -9.74 -5.49 -0.46
C MET A 307 -8.81 -6.67 -0.17
N VAL A 308 -9.32 -7.74 0.44
CA VAL A 308 -8.53 -8.95 0.72
C VAL A 308 -8.09 -9.63 -0.58
N MET A 309 -8.96 -9.70 -1.58
CA MET A 309 -8.56 -10.20 -2.90
C MET A 309 -7.43 -9.38 -3.52
N LYS A 310 -7.48 -8.08 -3.40
CA LYS A 310 -6.40 -7.20 -3.90
C LYS A 310 -5.08 -7.46 -3.20
N PHE A 311 -5.06 -7.65 -1.90
CA PHE A 311 -3.82 -7.99 -1.18
C PHE A 311 -3.18 -9.29 -1.70
N ARG A 312 -3.96 -10.24 -2.16
CA ARG A 312 -3.45 -11.49 -2.75
C ARG A 312 -2.87 -11.33 -4.14
N MET A 313 -3.24 -10.28 -4.85
CA MET A 313 -2.84 -10.05 -6.24
C MET A 313 -1.59 -9.20 -6.37
N VAL A 314 -1.29 -8.39 -5.39
CA VAL A 314 -0.15 -7.46 -5.42
C VAL A 314 1.13 -8.21 -5.16
N LYS A 315 1.93 -8.41 -6.21
CA LYS A 315 3.19 -9.15 -6.17
C LYS A 315 4.29 -8.42 -6.93
N PHE A 316 5.51 -8.58 -6.48
CA PHE A 316 6.70 -8.04 -7.14
C PHE A 316 7.60 -9.15 -7.65
N ALA A 317 8.46 -8.81 -8.61
CA ALA A 317 9.49 -9.71 -9.06
C ALA A 317 10.47 -10.02 -7.92
N ARG A 318 10.70 -11.30 -7.67
CA ARG A 318 11.62 -11.79 -6.64
C ARG A 318 12.56 -12.83 -7.26
N ILE A 319 13.74 -12.93 -6.70
CA ILE A 319 14.61 -14.06 -6.94
C ILE A 319 13.95 -15.31 -6.35
N PRO A 320 13.85 -16.42 -7.06
CA PRO A 320 13.37 -17.68 -6.52
C PRO A 320 14.19 -18.07 -5.29
N SER A 321 13.50 -18.46 -4.23
CA SER A 321 14.15 -18.98 -3.01
C SER A 321 14.40 -20.45 -3.12
#